data_a03650449a4ff8e23621ba3d61acc613
#
_entry.id   a03650449a4ff8e23621ba3d61acc613
#
_cell.length_a   1.000
_cell.length_b   1.000
_cell.length_c   1.000
_cell.angle_alpha   90.00
_cell.angle_beta   90.00
_cell.angle_gamma   90.00
#
_symmetry.space_group_name_H-M   'P 1'
#
loop_
_entity.id
_entity.type
_entity.pdbx_description
1 polymer ?
#
loop_
_entity_poly.entity_id
_entity_poly.type
_entity_poly.pdbx_seq_one_letter_code
_entity_poly.pdbx_strand_id
1 'polypeptide(L)'
;MIKTLHDAFLDELRDAYDAEKQLVKALPKLARTATSPDLRAAFESHLEETRGHVARLEEVFATLEEKPRGKHCDGIAGIIEEGKKAIDEAFEANGMDAALIASGQRAEHYEMAAYGTLIAWARAMGHDEAVSILEQTLEEEKAADERLTELAEGGINDAAAAVAHPDRVAADEDAEPVGSGPRRARR
;
A
#
# COMPACT_ATOMS: atom_id res chain seq x y z
N MET A 1 -15.72 14.16 -30.76
CA MET A 1 -16.10 15.07 -29.66
C MET A 1 -14.85 15.30 -28.81
N ILE A 2 -14.59 16.53 -28.38
CA ILE A 2 -13.45 16.83 -27.50
C ILE A 2 -13.83 16.38 -26.08
N LYS A 3 -12.98 15.57 -25.44
CA LYS A 3 -13.20 15.12 -24.05
C LYS A 3 -13.00 16.28 -23.08
N THR A 4 -13.80 16.30 -22.03
CA THR A 4 -13.79 17.30 -20.95
C THR A 4 -13.12 16.76 -19.69
N LEU A 5 -12.95 17.57 -18.65
CA LEU A 5 -12.49 17.11 -17.34
C LEU A 5 -13.44 16.08 -16.74
N HIS A 6 -14.73 16.23 -16.95
CA HIS A 6 -15.73 15.27 -16.49
C HIS A 6 -15.55 13.90 -17.15
N ASP A 7 -15.27 13.87 -18.46
CA ASP A 7 -14.98 12.61 -19.15
C ASP A 7 -13.69 11.93 -18.62
N ALA A 8 -12.66 12.73 -18.29
CA ALA A 8 -11.44 12.24 -17.70
C ALA A 8 -11.68 11.71 -16.28
N PHE A 9 -12.46 12.41 -15.47
CA PHE A 9 -12.84 12.00 -14.12
C PHE A 9 -13.62 10.68 -14.13
N LEU A 10 -14.59 10.51 -15.01
CA LEU A 10 -15.34 9.26 -15.14
C LEU A 10 -14.45 8.11 -15.65
N ASP A 11 -13.48 8.38 -16.52
CA ASP A 11 -12.55 7.38 -17.03
C ASP A 11 -11.61 6.89 -15.90
N GLU A 12 -11.07 7.81 -15.09
CA GLU A 12 -10.23 7.53 -13.92
C GLU A 12 -11.03 6.83 -12.81
N LEU A 13 -12.27 7.24 -12.55
CA LEU A 13 -13.14 6.59 -11.57
C LEU A 13 -13.42 5.13 -11.94
N ARG A 14 -13.59 4.84 -13.24
CA ARG A 14 -13.77 3.48 -13.74
C ARG A 14 -12.50 2.65 -13.64
N ASP A 15 -11.35 3.29 -13.84
CA ASP A 15 -10.03 2.68 -13.69
C ASP A 15 -9.78 2.30 -12.22
N ALA A 16 -9.98 3.24 -11.28
CA ALA A 16 -9.87 3.01 -9.85
C ALA A 16 -10.82 1.89 -9.37
N TYR A 17 -12.06 1.87 -9.82
CA TYR A 17 -13.02 0.82 -9.48
C TYR A 17 -12.58 -0.58 -9.93
N ASP A 18 -11.93 -0.70 -11.09
CA ASP A 18 -11.37 -1.97 -11.54
C ASP A 18 -10.08 -2.31 -10.76
N ALA A 19 -9.24 -1.32 -10.43
CA ALA A 19 -8.06 -1.49 -9.62
C ALA A 19 -8.38 -2.14 -8.28
N GLU A 20 -9.32 -1.56 -7.52
CA GLU A 20 -9.79 -2.10 -6.25
C GLU A 20 -10.29 -3.55 -6.38
N LYS A 21 -11.06 -3.83 -7.42
CA LYS A 21 -11.58 -5.20 -7.66
C LYS A 21 -10.48 -6.19 -8.04
N GLN A 22 -9.38 -5.76 -8.61
CA GLN A 22 -8.21 -6.58 -8.86
C GLN A 22 -7.47 -6.84 -7.54
N LEU A 23 -7.31 -5.83 -6.68
CA LEU A 23 -6.66 -5.93 -5.36
C LEU A 23 -7.45 -6.83 -4.40
N VAL A 24 -8.77 -6.72 -4.34
CA VAL A 24 -9.62 -7.68 -3.59
C VAL A 24 -9.30 -9.14 -3.94
N LYS A 25 -8.91 -9.42 -5.19
CA LYS A 25 -8.53 -10.77 -5.63
C LYS A 25 -7.07 -11.11 -5.36
N ALA A 26 -6.19 -10.11 -5.33
CA ALA A 26 -4.75 -10.29 -5.17
C ALA A 26 -4.33 -10.39 -3.70
N LEU A 27 -4.85 -9.52 -2.81
CA LEU A 27 -4.50 -9.42 -1.40
C LEU A 27 -4.56 -10.76 -0.63
N PRO A 28 -5.54 -11.66 -0.85
CA PRO A 28 -5.53 -12.97 -0.20
C PRO A 28 -4.30 -13.83 -0.52
N LYS A 29 -3.66 -13.65 -1.67
CA LYS A 29 -2.41 -14.38 -1.99
C LYS A 29 -1.25 -13.78 -1.20
N LEU A 30 -1.14 -12.46 -1.11
CA LEU A 30 -0.12 -11.78 -0.30
C LEU A 30 -0.22 -12.19 1.17
N ALA A 31 -1.42 -12.12 1.77
CA ALA A 31 -1.68 -12.52 3.14
C ALA A 31 -1.27 -13.98 3.42
N ARG A 32 -1.60 -14.91 2.52
CA ARG A 32 -1.21 -16.33 2.68
C ARG A 32 0.28 -16.58 2.50
N THR A 33 0.98 -15.75 1.74
CA THR A 33 2.41 -15.90 1.47
C THR A 33 3.25 -15.29 2.58
N ALA A 34 2.76 -14.24 3.25
CA ALA A 34 3.44 -13.60 4.37
C ALA A 34 3.75 -14.61 5.50
N THR A 35 5.02 -14.62 5.94
CA THR A 35 5.50 -15.47 7.05
C THR A 35 5.35 -14.76 8.39
N SER A 36 5.54 -13.44 8.44
CA SER A 36 5.26 -12.60 9.61
C SER A 36 3.76 -12.58 9.91
N PRO A 37 3.33 -12.93 11.15
CA PRO A 37 1.93 -12.84 11.54
C PRO A 37 1.38 -11.41 11.44
N ASP A 38 2.19 -10.41 11.76
CA ASP A 38 1.78 -8.99 11.73
C ASP A 38 1.60 -8.49 10.29
N LEU A 39 2.48 -8.91 9.36
CA LEU A 39 2.34 -8.59 7.94
C LEU A 39 1.11 -9.27 7.33
N ARG A 40 0.87 -10.53 7.71
CA ARG A 40 -0.34 -11.25 7.31
C ARG A 40 -1.59 -10.52 7.76
N ALA A 41 -1.64 -10.14 9.05
CA ALA A 41 -2.77 -9.40 9.61
C ALA A 41 -2.97 -8.04 8.93
N ALA A 42 -1.89 -7.33 8.57
CA ALA A 42 -1.97 -6.09 7.81
C ALA A 42 -2.64 -6.29 6.44
N PHE A 43 -2.23 -7.30 5.66
CA PHE A 43 -2.88 -7.60 4.37
C PHE A 43 -4.32 -8.10 4.52
N GLU A 44 -4.65 -8.83 5.57
CA GLU A 44 -6.02 -9.27 5.85
C GLU A 44 -6.92 -8.07 6.22
N SER A 45 -6.43 -7.13 7.04
CA SER A 45 -7.14 -5.89 7.38
C SER A 45 -7.37 -5.05 6.13
N HIS A 46 -6.32 -4.81 5.36
CA HIS A 46 -6.39 -4.02 4.13
C HIS A 46 -7.33 -4.64 3.08
N LEU A 47 -7.46 -5.96 3.02
CA LEU A 47 -8.47 -6.62 2.17
C LEU A 47 -9.90 -6.20 2.55
N GLU A 48 -10.22 -6.06 3.83
CA GLU A 48 -11.55 -5.63 4.25
C GLU A 48 -11.76 -4.12 3.94
N GLU A 49 -10.72 -3.30 4.10
CA GLU A 49 -10.73 -1.89 3.72
C GLU A 49 -10.95 -1.74 2.22
N THR A 50 -10.22 -2.47 1.37
CA THR A 50 -10.37 -2.52 -0.09
C THR A 50 -11.80 -2.90 -0.54
N ARG A 51 -12.45 -3.81 0.18
CA ARG A 51 -13.88 -4.10 -0.05
C ARG A 51 -14.76 -2.89 0.26
N GLY A 52 -14.42 -2.14 1.29
CA GLY A 52 -15.06 -0.86 1.62
C GLY A 52 -14.83 0.19 0.52
N HIS A 53 -13.61 0.25 -0.05
CA HIS A 53 -13.27 1.14 -1.16
C HIS A 53 -14.13 0.87 -2.40
N VAL A 54 -14.31 -0.41 -2.76
CA VAL A 54 -15.23 -0.81 -3.84
C VAL A 54 -16.64 -0.26 -3.59
N ALA A 55 -17.17 -0.43 -2.38
CA ALA A 55 -18.52 0.06 -2.04
C ALA A 55 -18.59 1.60 -2.10
N ARG A 56 -17.59 2.31 -1.58
CA ARG A 56 -17.52 3.78 -1.64
C ARG A 56 -17.43 4.30 -3.08
N LEU A 57 -16.70 3.62 -3.96
CA LEU A 57 -16.68 3.98 -5.38
C LEU A 57 -18.05 3.78 -6.04
N GLU A 58 -18.81 2.75 -5.64
CA GLU A 58 -20.19 2.57 -6.09
C GLU A 58 -21.11 3.72 -5.60
N GLU A 59 -20.90 4.22 -4.38
CA GLU A 59 -21.58 5.41 -3.88
C GLU A 59 -21.20 6.65 -4.70
N VAL A 60 -19.91 6.85 -5.01
CA VAL A 60 -19.46 7.96 -5.87
C VAL A 60 -20.16 7.91 -7.25
N PHE A 61 -20.23 6.73 -7.89
CA PHE A 61 -20.99 6.59 -9.13
C PHE A 61 -22.44 6.99 -8.96
N ALA A 62 -23.08 6.63 -7.85
CA ALA A 62 -24.48 6.99 -7.58
C ALA A 62 -24.68 8.51 -7.42
N THR A 63 -23.75 9.25 -6.76
CA THR A 63 -23.83 10.72 -6.64
C THR A 63 -23.74 11.42 -8.00
N LEU A 64 -23.14 10.75 -8.99
CA LEU A 64 -22.98 11.26 -10.36
C LEU A 64 -24.09 10.79 -11.32
N GLU A 65 -25.09 10.05 -10.82
CA GLU A 65 -26.13 9.39 -11.63
C GLU A 65 -25.56 8.42 -12.68
N GLU A 66 -24.34 7.90 -12.44
CA GLU A 66 -23.64 6.97 -13.30
C GLU A 66 -23.76 5.53 -12.79
N LYS A 67 -23.63 4.56 -13.70
CA LYS A 67 -23.61 3.14 -13.30
C LYS A 67 -22.19 2.68 -12.97
N PRO A 68 -21.99 1.95 -11.85
CA PRO A 68 -20.70 1.35 -11.52
C PRO A 68 -20.25 0.42 -12.64
N ARG A 69 -19.18 0.79 -13.35
CA ARG A 69 -18.59 0.01 -14.43
C ARG A 69 -17.09 0.22 -14.46
N GLY A 70 -16.33 -0.85 -14.23
CA GLY A 70 -14.88 -0.83 -14.36
C GLY A 70 -14.41 -0.70 -15.81
N LYS A 71 -13.29 -0.02 -15.98
CA LYS A 71 -12.40 -0.05 -17.12
C LYS A 71 -11.12 -0.73 -16.66
N HIS A 72 -10.59 -1.69 -17.44
CA HIS A 72 -9.41 -2.43 -16.99
C HIS A 72 -8.25 -1.50 -16.66
N CYS A 73 -7.78 -1.61 -15.41
CA CYS A 73 -6.64 -0.85 -14.91
C CYS A 73 -5.35 -1.62 -15.22
N ASP A 74 -4.64 -1.20 -16.27
CA ASP A 74 -3.36 -1.78 -16.66
C ASP A 74 -2.26 -1.48 -15.63
N GLY A 75 -2.34 -0.34 -14.93
CA GLY A 75 -1.38 0.08 -13.90
C GLY A 75 -1.34 -0.90 -12.74
N ILE A 76 -2.48 -1.10 -12.08
CA ILE A 76 -2.55 -2.03 -10.93
C ILE A 76 -2.36 -3.49 -11.38
N ALA A 77 -2.82 -3.86 -12.58
CA ALA A 77 -2.56 -5.19 -13.14
C ALA A 77 -1.06 -5.46 -13.27
N GLY A 78 -0.28 -4.47 -13.71
CA GLY A 78 1.18 -4.55 -13.79
C GLY A 78 1.84 -4.70 -12.41
N ILE A 79 1.41 -3.91 -11.42
CA ILE A 79 1.90 -4.00 -10.03
C ILE A 79 1.61 -5.38 -9.44
N ILE A 80 0.39 -5.89 -9.61
CA ILE A 80 -0.01 -7.23 -9.15
C ILE A 80 0.83 -8.32 -9.83
N GLU A 81 1.14 -8.17 -11.10
CA GLU A 81 1.96 -9.12 -11.84
C GLU A 81 3.43 -9.12 -11.37
N GLU A 82 3.98 -7.94 -11.03
CA GLU A 82 5.31 -7.84 -10.39
C GLU A 82 5.31 -8.53 -9.01
N GLY A 83 4.28 -8.31 -8.19
CA GLY A 83 4.14 -8.99 -6.90
C GLY A 83 4.05 -10.52 -7.03
N LYS A 84 3.36 -11.02 -8.07
CA LYS A 84 3.32 -12.47 -8.35
C LYS A 84 4.69 -13.02 -8.71
N LYS A 85 5.46 -12.32 -9.54
CA LYS A 85 6.83 -12.71 -9.91
C LYS A 85 7.73 -12.77 -8.68
N ALA A 86 7.64 -11.78 -7.79
CA ALA A 86 8.39 -11.78 -6.54
C ALA A 86 8.05 -13.00 -5.66
N ILE A 87 6.77 -13.40 -5.58
CA ILE A 87 6.35 -14.60 -4.86
C ILE A 87 6.93 -15.88 -5.48
N ASP A 88 7.04 -15.92 -6.81
CA ASP A 88 7.53 -17.10 -7.54
C ASP A 88 9.08 -17.21 -7.52
N GLU A 89 9.82 -16.16 -7.09
CA GLU A 89 11.30 -16.11 -6.97
C GLU A 89 11.78 -16.75 -5.68
N ALA A 90 11.30 -17.64 -5.06
CA ALA A 90 11.81 -18.48 -3.96
C ALA A 90 12.79 -17.77 -2.98
N PHE A 91 12.44 -16.58 -2.49
CA PHE A 91 13.16 -15.91 -1.42
C PHE A 91 13.12 -16.74 -0.12
N GLU A 92 14.14 -16.58 0.75
CA GLU A 92 13.99 -17.02 2.13
C GLU A 92 12.88 -16.23 2.86
N ALA A 93 12.45 -16.72 4.03
CA ALA A 93 11.21 -16.25 4.67
C ALA A 93 11.18 -14.73 4.92
N ASN A 94 12.25 -14.16 5.48
CA ASN A 94 12.29 -12.71 5.79
C ASN A 94 12.45 -11.86 4.52
N GLY A 95 13.22 -12.35 3.54
CA GLY A 95 13.33 -11.72 2.22
C GLY A 95 12.02 -11.73 1.46
N MET A 96 11.23 -12.80 1.59
CA MET A 96 9.87 -12.84 1.04
C MET A 96 8.99 -11.77 1.66
N ASP A 97 8.95 -11.63 2.99
CA ASP A 97 8.13 -10.61 3.66
C ASP A 97 8.55 -9.20 3.23
N ALA A 98 9.85 -8.90 3.12
CA ALA A 98 10.34 -7.63 2.61
C ALA A 98 9.89 -7.37 1.14
N ALA A 99 9.91 -8.39 0.29
CA ALA A 99 9.44 -8.29 -1.09
C ALA A 99 7.93 -8.08 -1.19
N LEU A 100 7.14 -8.71 -0.29
CA LEU A 100 5.69 -8.49 -0.21
C LEU A 100 5.35 -7.06 0.23
N ILE A 101 6.08 -6.51 1.22
CA ILE A 101 5.93 -5.10 1.64
C ILE A 101 6.19 -4.18 0.45
N ALA A 102 7.30 -4.37 -0.26
CA ALA A 102 7.63 -3.55 -1.42
C ALA A 102 6.57 -3.63 -2.53
N SER A 103 5.90 -4.77 -2.69
CA SER A 103 4.80 -4.94 -3.65
C SER A 103 3.53 -4.24 -3.17
N GLY A 104 3.19 -4.33 -1.88
CA GLY A 104 2.08 -3.62 -1.27
C GLY A 104 2.25 -2.11 -1.41
N GLN A 105 3.36 -1.56 -0.95
CA GLN A 105 3.62 -0.12 -1.01
C GLN A 105 3.53 0.46 -2.43
N ARG A 106 3.90 -0.30 -3.47
CA ARG A 106 3.69 0.15 -4.87
C ARG A 106 2.21 0.29 -5.20
N ALA A 107 1.35 -0.62 -4.70
CA ALA A 107 -0.08 -0.53 -4.89
C ALA A 107 -0.66 0.69 -4.14
N GLU A 108 -0.32 0.86 -2.86
CA GLU A 108 -0.76 2.01 -2.06
C GLU A 108 -0.38 3.35 -2.71
N HIS A 109 0.87 3.49 -3.19
CA HIS A 109 1.32 4.71 -3.87
C HIS A 109 0.59 4.95 -5.19
N TYR A 110 0.26 3.91 -5.94
CA TYR A 110 -0.59 4.02 -7.13
C TYR A 110 -1.98 4.53 -6.77
N GLU A 111 -2.61 3.95 -5.75
CA GLU A 111 -3.95 4.29 -5.28
C GLU A 111 -3.99 5.69 -4.66
N MET A 112 -3.01 6.08 -3.85
CA MET A 112 -2.89 7.46 -3.36
C MET A 112 -2.82 8.49 -4.50
N ALA A 113 -2.10 8.20 -5.58
CA ALA A 113 -2.04 9.09 -6.74
C ALA A 113 -3.40 9.15 -7.48
N ALA A 114 -4.06 8.02 -7.67
CA ALA A 114 -5.37 7.93 -8.32
C ALA A 114 -6.44 8.68 -7.51
N TYR A 115 -6.58 8.37 -6.22
CA TYR A 115 -7.56 9.03 -5.35
C TYR A 115 -7.27 10.51 -5.18
N GLY A 116 -5.99 10.92 -5.03
CA GLY A 116 -5.61 12.33 -4.99
C GLY A 116 -6.04 13.09 -6.25
N THR A 117 -5.91 12.47 -7.41
CA THR A 117 -6.34 13.03 -8.70
C THR A 117 -7.86 13.12 -8.77
N LEU A 118 -8.59 12.05 -8.43
CA LEU A 118 -10.06 12.04 -8.40
C LEU A 118 -10.62 13.11 -7.48
N ILE A 119 -10.08 13.26 -6.27
CA ILE A 119 -10.48 14.30 -5.32
C ILE A 119 -10.25 15.70 -5.88
N ALA A 120 -9.08 15.96 -6.47
CA ALA A 120 -8.76 17.27 -7.05
C ALA A 120 -9.72 17.64 -8.19
N TRP A 121 -10.04 16.69 -9.07
CA TRP A 121 -10.96 16.91 -10.18
C TRP A 121 -12.42 17.04 -9.72
N ALA A 122 -12.87 16.20 -8.78
CA ALA A 122 -14.20 16.29 -8.18
C ALA A 122 -14.41 17.67 -7.53
N ARG A 123 -13.41 18.14 -6.75
CA ARG A 123 -13.45 19.47 -6.12
C ARG A 123 -13.51 20.59 -7.15
N ALA A 124 -12.73 20.53 -8.21
CA ALA A 124 -12.74 21.53 -9.29
C ALA A 124 -14.07 21.60 -10.04
N MET A 125 -14.84 20.50 -10.05
CA MET A 125 -16.15 20.40 -10.69
C MET A 125 -17.32 20.62 -9.71
N GLY A 126 -17.08 20.82 -8.41
CA GLY A 126 -18.10 21.03 -7.39
C GLY A 126 -18.87 19.78 -6.97
N HIS A 127 -18.24 18.60 -7.10
CA HIS A 127 -18.80 17.32 -6.64
C HIS A 127 -18.43 17.04 -5.17
N ASP A 128 -18.91 17.90 -4.25
CA ASP A 128 -18.49 17.90 -2.83
C ASP A 128 -18.79 16.59 -2.10
N GLU A 129 -19.90 15.93 -2.44
CA GLU A 129 -20.24 14.61 -1.87
C GLU A 129 -19.23 13.53 -2.30
N ALA A 130 -18.88 13.48 -3.57
CA ALA A 130 -17.84 12.59 -4.09
C ALA A 130 -16.49 12.87 -3.44
N VAL A 131 -16.12 14.13 -3.22
CA VAL A 131 -14.89 14.52 -2.50
C VAL A 131 -14.86 13.89 -1.12
N SER A 132 -15.93 14.04 -0.32
CA SER A 132 -15.99 13.53 1.05
C SER A 132 -15.85 12.01 1.13
N ILE A 133 -16.40 11.28 0.14
CA ILE A 133 -16.31 9.82 0.08
C ILE A 133 -14.90 9.38 -0.31
N LEU A 134 -14.31 10.02 -1.33
CA LEU A 134 -12.96 9.67 -1.82
C LEU A 134 -11.86 10.03 -0.82
N GLU A 135 -12.01 11.09 -0.03
CA GLU A 135 -11.06 11.46 1.02
C GLU A 135 -10.94 10.39 2.10
N GLN A 136 -12.03 9.69 2.45
CA GLN A 136 -12.00 8.60 3.43
C GLN A 136 -11.11 7.45 2.92
N THR A 137 -11.26 7.07 1.65
CA THR A 137 -10.42 6.03 1.04
C THR A 137 -8.94 6.47 1.00
N LEU A 138 -8.66 7.69 0.57
CA LEU A 138 -7.28 8.20 0.51
C LEU A 138 -6.58 8.16 1.88
N GLU A 139 -7.28 8.44 2.97
CA GLU A 139 -6.69 8.36 4.32
C GLU A 139 -6.43 6.90 4.74
N GLU A 140 -7.26 5.94 4.34
CA GLU A 140 -7.05 4.53 4.59
C GLU A 140 -5.85 4.00 3.80
N GLU A 141 -5.65 4.41 2.51
CA GLU A 141 -4.47 4.04 1.71
C GLU A 141 -3.17 4.57 2.32
N LYS A 142 -3.18 5.82 2.81
CA LYS A 142 -2.02 6.38 3.51
C LYS A 142 -1.69 5.62 4.79
N ALA A 143 -2.72 5.23 5.55
CA ALA A 143 -2.53 4.45 6.77
C ALA A 143 -2.00 3.05 6.47
N ALA A 144 -2.43 2.43 5.38
CA ALA A 144 -1.92 1.14 4.92
C ALA A 144 -0.44 1.22 4.52
N ASP A 145 -0.03 2.24 3.76
CA ASP A 145 1.38 2.48 3.40
C ASP A 145 2.25 2.73 4.64
N GLU A 146 1.80 3.57 5.57
CA GLU A 146 2.49 3.81 6.84
C GLU A 146 2.64 2.52 7.65
N ARG A 147 1.59 1.70 7.72
CA ARG A 147 1.63 0.40 8.40
C ARG A 147 2.64 -0.55 7.80
N LEU A 148 2.75 -0.62 6.48
CA LEU A 148 3.76 -1.42 5.80
C LEU A 148 5.17 -0.90 6.07
N THR A 149 5.36 0.42 6.12
CA THR A 149 6.63 1.06 6.50
C THR A 149 7.01 0.69 7.93
N GLU A 150 6.09 0.80 8.90
CA GLU A 150 6.33 0.42 10.30
C GLU A 150 6.77 -1.05 10.42
N LEU A 151 6.15 -1.97 9.68
CA LEU A 151 6.52 -3.38 9.70
C LEU A 151 7.90 -3.62 9.07
N ALA A 152 8.23 -2.93 7.99
CA ALA A 152 9.52 -3.01 7.34
C ALA A 152 10.65 -2.56 8.28
N GLU A 153 10.49 -1.37 8.89
CA GLU A 153 11.47 -0.75 9.79
C GLU A 153 11.44 -1.37 11.20
N GLY A 154 10.31 -1.95 11.59
CA GLY A 154 10.11 -2.62 12.89
C GLY A 154 10.77 -3.99 13.02
N GLY A 155 11.57 -4.42 12.03
CA GLY A 155 12.43 -5.59 12.14
C GLY A 155 12.40 -6.56 10.95
N ILE A 156 11.43 -6.47 10.03
CA ILE A 156 11.39 -7.37 8.86
C ILE A 156 12.62 -7.15 7.97
N ASN A 157 12.98 -5.89 7.69
CA ASN A 157 14.16 -5.57 6.88
C ASN A 157 15.46 -5.99 7.57
N ASP A 158 15.56 -5.75 8.89
CA ASP A 158 16.75 -6.12 9.67
C ASP A 158 16.94 -7.64 9.71
N ALA A 159 15.87 -8.40 9.89
CA ALA A 159 15.90 -9.86 9.85
C ALA A 159 16.32 -10.39 8.47
N ALA A 160 15.82 -9.80 7.38
CA ALA A 160 16.23 -10.14 6.02
C ALA A 160 17.72 -9.78 5.77
N ALA A 161 18.16 -8.60 6.23
CA ALA A 161 19.53 -8.15 6.11
C ALA A 161 20.51 -9.05 6.89
N ALA A 162 20.12 -9.54 8.07
CA ALA A 162 20.93 -10.45 8.88
C ALA A 162 21.22 -11.79 8.17
N VAL A 163 20.24 -12.32 7.42
CA VAL A 163 20.44 -13.51 6.59
C VAL A 163 21.39 -13.23 5.42
N ALA A 164 21.25 -12.07 4.78
CA ALA A 164 22.08 -11.67 3.64
C ALA A 164 23.53 -11.34 4.05
N HIS A 165 23.75 -10.85 5.28
CA HIS A 165 25.02 -10.35 5.80
C HIS A 165 25.28 -10.80 7.26
N PRO A 166 25.45 -12.11 7.53
CA PRO A 166 25.59 -12.63 8.89
C PRO A 166 26.79 -12.04 9.66
N ASP A 167 27.86 -11.68 8.95
CA ASP A 167 29.07 -11.10 9.58
C ASP A 167 28.86 -9.68 10.15
N ARG A 168 27.84 -8.94 9.69
CA ARG A 168 27.52 -7.60 10.22
C ARG A 168 26.84 -7.66 11.57
N VAL A 169 25.98 -8.64 11.78
CA VAL A 169 25.23 -8.81 13.04
C VAL A 169 26.19 -9.21 14.17
N ALA A 170 27.16 -10.08 13.90
CA ALA A 170 28.17 -10.49 14.87
C ALA A 170 29.08 -9.32 15.31
N ALA A 171 29.31 -8.33 14.44
CA ALA A 171 30.16 -7.17 14.76
C ALA A 171 29.46 -6.16 15.69
N ASP A 172 28.12 -6.06 15.63
CA ASP A 172 27.34 -5.16 16.50
C ASP A 172 27.11 -5.78 17.89
N GLU A 173 27.04 -7.10 18.02
CA GLU A 173 26.99 -7.80 19.33
C GLU A 173 28.31 -7.75 20.09
N ASP A 174 29.45 -7.65 19.38
CA ASP A 174 30.80 -7.52 19.98
C ASP A 174 31.17 -6.06 20.31
N ALA A 175 30.37 -5.08 19.93
CA ALA A 175 30.58 -3.68 20.28
C ALA A 175 30.17 -3.43 21.74
N GLU A 176 31.14 -3.53 22.66
CA GLU A 176 30.92 -3.17 24.08
C GLU A 176 30.32 -1.77 24.20
N PRO A 177 29.35 -1.57 25.16
CA PRO A 177 28.80 -0.24 25.40
C PRO A 177 29.94 0.69 25.85
N VAL A 178 30.19 1.75 25.08
CA VAL A 178 31.17 2.78 25.41
C VAL A 178 30.92 3.27 26.81
N GLY A 179 31.73 2.81 27.76
CA GLY A 179 31.63 3.07 29.19
C GLY A 179 31.61 4.59 29.43
N SER A 180 30.60 5.06 30.13
CA SER A 180 30.53 6.39 30.69
C SER A 180 31.70 6.60 31.66
N GLY A 181 32.80 7.16 31.16
CA GLY A 181 33.96 7.54 31.98
C GLY A 181 33.56 8.51 33.10
N PRO A 182 34.20 8.43 34.28
CA PRO A 182 33.82 9.23 35.44
C PRO A 182 34.05 10.71 35.18
N ARG A 183 33.03 11.53 35.38
CA ARG A 183 33.12 12.99 35.42
C ARG A 183 34.14 13.42 36.49
N ARG A 184 35.31 13.89 36.09
CA ARG A 184 36.25 14.57 37.00
C ARG A 184 35.59 15.84 37.54
N ALA A 185 35.32 15.82 38.84
CA ALA A 185 35.00 17.05 39.57
C ALA A 185 36.22 17.99 39.54
N ARG A 186 36.03 19.19 39.02
CA ARG A 186 36.99 20.29 39.21
C ARG A 186 36.66 21.00 40.54
N ARG A 187 37.63 21.03 41.40
CA ARG A 187 37.68 21.97 42.51
C ARG A 187 38.13 23.37 42.00
#